data_dc5f14c495107246296adcb0fb7745cc
#
_entry.id   dc5f14c495107246296adcb0fb7745cc
#
_cell.length_a   1.000
_cell.length_b   1.000
_cell.length_c   1.000
_cell.angle_alpha   90.00
_cell.angle_beta   90.00
_cell.angle_gamma   90.00
#
_symmetry.space_group_name_H-M   'P 1'
#
loop_
_entity.id
_entity.type
_entity.pdbx_description
1 polymer ?
#
loop_
_entity_poly.entity_id
_entity_poly.type
_entity_poly.pdbx_seq_one_letter_code
_entity_poly.pdbx_strand_id
1 'polypeptide(L)'
;MDSKVIYLAKTLSRTKRKDYENYVVNAIWNRVNDYRLVPVTQQYVTDGKGNRYFIDLYFPQLKIGIECDEGYHASNEQKILDADREMTISDVLEQINAGEYIALHVDVTQPWEMVESQINDHVATIKAKIEELKIENAWMQFDPDLEEYFKNRTYITVADNVTFPSNKEVYNIILGQNYSYHLMHGGEPFKKLYTEYGYEEGTFPWFPKLTLNKPTNKGYYNLLSKDGDEIYEYIDDPAQNMQRKAEGRYIGKKRVVFSQVKDPITGILGYRFVGFFIGDHYDENGMITYKRIDDKFKIIKKIK
;
A
#
# COMPACT_ATOMS: atom_id res chain seq x y z
N MET A 1 -14.51 -7.45 -18.08
CA MET A 1 -13.10 -7.87 -18.25
C MET A 1 -12.49 -7.87 -16.87
N ASP A 2 -11.80 -8.93 -16.49
CA ASP A 2 -11.16 -9.11 -15.19
C ASP A 2 -10.17 -7.97 -14.92
N SER A 3 -10.20 -7.38 -13.72
CA SER A 3 -9.36 -6.25 -13.32
C SER A 3 -7.87 -6.61 -13.37
N LYS A 4 -7.52 -7.84 -13.05
CA LYS A 4 -6.17 -8.38 -13.11
C LYS A 4 -5.65 -8.46 -14.55
N VAL A 5 -6.47 -8.92 -15.48
CA VAL A 5 -6.11 -8.95 -16.91
C VAL A 5 -5.84 -7.54 -17.43
N ILE A 6 -6.67 -6.57 -17.06
CA ILE A 6 -6.47 -5.16 -17.44
C ILE A 6 -5.15 -4.63 -16.86
N TYR A 7 -4.87 -4.94 -15.59
CA TYR A 7 -3.63 -4.53 -14.95
C TYR A 7 -2.40 -5.12 -15.65
N LEU A 8 -2.38 -6.45 -15.85
CA LEU A 8 -1.27 -7.14 -16.51
C LEU A 8 -1.03 -6.61 -17.94
N ALA A 9 -2.10 -6.42 -18.70
CA ALA A 9 -1.99 -5.84 -20.05
C ALA A 9 -1.37 -4.44 -20.04
N LYS A 10 -1.74 -3.60 -19.08
CA LYS A 10 -1.19 -2.25 -18.95
C LYS A 10 0.27 -2.25 -18.50
N THR A 11 0.63 -3.06 -17.50
CA THR A 11 2.01 -3.06 -16.99
C THR A 11 2.98 -3.63 -18.01
N LEU A 12 2.68 -4.77 -18.61
CA LEU A 12 3.55 -5.40 -19.61
C LEU A 12 3.67 -4.62 -20.94
N SER A 13 2.71 -3.75 -21.25
CA SER A 13 2.78 -2.90 -22.45
C SER A 13 3.81 -1.77 -22.38
N ARG A 14 4.37 -1.50 -21.21
CA ARG A 14 5.37 -0.42 -21.02
C ARG A 14 6.72 -0.72 -21.64
N THR A 15 7.03 -1.99 -21.90
CA THR A 15 8.30 -2.46 -22.45
C THR A 15 8.39 -2.46 -23.98
N LYS A 16 7.42 -1.86 -24.67
CA LYS A 16 7.21 -1.94 -26.13
C LYS A 16 8.39 -1.54 -27.03
N ARG A 17 9.35 -0.78 -26.55
CA ARG A 17 10.45 -0.22 -27.34
C ARG A 17 11.83 -0.65 -26.85
N LYS A 18 11.89 -1.65 -25.99
CA LYS A 18 13.10 -2.14 -25.35
C LYS A 18 13.14 -3.66 -25.52
N ASP A 19 13.80 -4.09 -26.57
CA ASP A 19 13.74 -5.48 -27.04
C ASP A 19 14.31 -6.46 -26.01
N TYR A 20 15.47 -6.18 -25.45
CA TYR A 20 16.12 -7.04 -24.45
C TYR A 20 15.35 -7.04 -23.12
N GLU A 21 15.00 -5.86 -22.62
CA GLU A 21 14.18 -5.74 -21.40
C GLU A 21 12.84 -6.47 -21.58
N ASN A 22 12.19 -6.31 -22.75
CA ASN A 22 10.95 -7.01 -23.05
C ASN A 22 11.13 -8.53 -22.97
N TYR A 23 12.22 -9.05 -23.55
CA TYR A 23 12.52 -10.47 -23.49
C TYR A 23 12.73 -10.96 -22.05
N VAL A 24 13.61 -10.30 -21.28
CA VAL A 24 13.94 -10.68 -19.89
C VAL A 24 12.70 -10.64 -19.00
N VAL A 25 11.94 -9.53 -19.05
CA VAL A 25 10.71 -9.35 -18.28
C VAL A 25 9.69 -10.46 -18.55
N ASN A 26 9.44 -10.75 -19.85
CA ASN A 26 8.48 -11.78 -20.22
C ASN A 26 8.99 -13.19 -19.89
N ALA A 27 10.27 -13.47 -20.06
CA ALA A 27 10.86 -14.76 -19.74
C ALA A 27 10.75 -15.05 -18.23
N ILE A 28 11.12 -14.09 -17.38
CA ILE A 28 11.01 -14.22 -15.92
C ILE A 28 9.55 -14.39 -15.52
N TRP A 29 8.64 -13.50 -15.96
CA TRP A 29 7.23 -13.55 -15.63
C TRP A 29 6.59 -14.90 -15.97
N ASN A 30 6.81 -15.38 -17.20
CA ASN A 30 6.22 -16.64 -17.64
C ASN A 30 6.83 -17.86 -16.92
N ARG A 31 8.12 -17.84 -16.55
CA ARG A 31 8.76 -18.97 -15.84
C ARG A 31 8.44 -18.99 -14.36
N VAL A 32 8.26 -17.83 -13.72
CA VAL A 32 7.74 -17.76 -12.36
C VAL A 32 6.35 -18.40 -12.30
N ASN A 33 5.51 -18.09 -13.28
CA ASN A 33 4.17 -18.69 -13.47
C ASN A 33 3.32 -18.64 -12.19
N ASP A 34 3.42 -17.59 -11.41
CA ASP A 34 2.59 -17.36 -10.23
C ASP A 34 1.76 -16.08 -10.40
N TYR A 35 0.52 -16.23 -10.84
CA TYR A 35 -0.39 -15.11 -11.10
C TYR A 35 -0.87 -14.38 -9.84
N ARG A 36 -0.43 -14.82 -8.66
CA ARG A 36 -0.67 -14.13 -7.39
C ARG A 36 0.35 -13.04 -7.12
N LEU A 37 1.45 -13.01 -7.89
CA LEU A 37 2.41 -11.91 -7.87
C LEU A 37 1.89 -10.68 -8.59
N VAL A 38 2.40 -9.51 -8.19
CA VAL A 38 2.19 -8.22 -8.86
C VAL A 38 3.48 -7.86 -9.60
N PRO A 39 3.57 -8.07 -10.94
CA PRO A 39 4.69 -7.54 -11.69
C PRO A 39 4.47 -6.04 -11.95
N VAL A 40 5.45 -5.22 -11.67
CA VAL A 40 5.46 -3.80 -12.02
C VAL A 40 6.64 -3.56 -12.97
N THR A 41 6.35 -3.22 -14.22
CA THR A 41 7.39 -2.87 -15.18
C THR A 41 7.67 -1.37 -15.14
N GLN A 42 8.92 -0.98 -15.38
CA GLN A 42 9.36 0.41 -15.34
C GLN A 42 8.92 1.11 -14.05
N GLN A 43 9.25 0.48 -12.91
CA GLN A 43 8.94 1.03 -11.60
C GLN A 43 9.68 2.35 -11.41
N TYR A 44 8.92 3.42 -11.29
CA TYR A 44 9.46 4.75 -11.04
C TYR A 44 9.84 4.92 -9.57
N VAL A 45 11.06 5.33 -9.32
CA VAL A 45 11.60 5.67 -7.99
C VAL A 45 12.19 7.08 -8.04
N THR A 46 12.00 7.89 -7.00
CA THR A 46 12.60 9.21 -6.86
C THR A 46 13.14 9.41 -5.46
N ASP A 47 14.33 9.98 -5.35
CA ASP A 47 14.97 10.31 -4.08
C ASP A 47 14.43 11.60 -3.41
N GLY A 48 13.43 12.24 -4.01
CA GLY A 48 12.89 13.51 -3.54
C GLY A 48 13.80 14.72 -3.78
N LYS A 49 15.04 14.52 -4.26
CA LYS A 49 16.02 15.58 -4.59
C LYS A 49 16.00 15.93 -6.07
N GLY A 50 15.18 15.23 -6.86
CA GLY A 50 15.00 15.47 -8.30
C GLY A 50 15.54 14.35 -9.19
N ASN A 51 16.26 13.37 -8.65
CA ASN A 51 16.72 12.22 -9.41
C ASN A 51 15.55 11.25 -9.64
N ARG A 52 15.57 10.60 -10.80
CA ARG A 52 14.51 9.71 -11.25
C ARG A 52 15.15 8.41 -11.74
N TYR A 53 14.66 7.30 -11.20
CA TYR A 53 15.13 5.97 -11.53
C TYR A 53 13.96 5.10 -11.99
N PHE A 54 14.27 4.09 -12.80
CA PHE A 54 13.29 3.11 -13.27
C PHE A 54 13.88 1.72 -13.07
N ILE A 55 13.12 0.84 -12.45
CA ILE A 55 13.45 -0.58 -12.32
C ILE A 55 12.68 -1.32 -13.42
N ASP A 56 13.33 -2.14 -14.20
CA ASP A 56 12.73 -2.76 -15.38
C ASP A 56 11.59 -3.71 -15.01
N LEU A 57 11.79 -4.56 -13.99
CA LEU A 57 10.74 -5.40 -13.42
C LEU A 57 10.84 -5.40 -11.89
N TYR A 58 9.77 -5.10 -11.20
CA TYR A 58 9.69 -5.08 -9.74
C TYR A 58 8.54 -5.96 -9.22
N PHE A 59 8.83 -6.76 -8.20
CA PHE A 59 7.84 -7.53 -7.45
C PHE A 59 7.69 -6.96 -6.04
N PRO A 60 6.70 -6.07 -5.80
CA PRO A 60 6.56 -5.38 -4.52
C PRO A 60 6.33 -6.30 -3.32
N GLN A 61 5.63 -7.42 -3.52
CA GLN A 61 5.38 -8.41 -2.47
C GLN A 61 6.66 -9.08 -1.97
N LEU A 62 7.67 -9.21 -2.84
CA LEU A 62 8.94 -9.87 -2.57
C LEU A 62 10.06 -8.87 -2.26
N LYS A 63 9.84 -7.58 -2.59
CA LYS A 63 10.85 -6.52 -2.58
C LYS A 63 12.04 -6.83 -3.49
N ILE A 64 11.77 -7.50 -4.62
CA ILE A 64 12.77 -7.90 -5.61
C ILE A 64 12.61 -7.03 -6.85
N GLY A 65 13.69 -6.34 -7.24
CA GLY A 65 13.84 -5.65 -8.51
C GLY A 65 14.77 -6.39 -9.44
N ILE A 66 14.49 -6.31 -10.74
CA ILE A 66 15.31 -6.90 -11.79
C ILE A 66 15.62 -5.81 -12.79
N GLU A 67 16.91 -5.66 -13.10
CA GLU A 67 17.44 -4.73 -14.10
C GLU A 67 18.07 -5.50 -15.25
N CYS A 68 17.91 -5.00 -16.47
CA CYS A 68 18.46 -5.57 -17.68
C CYS A 68 19.64 -4.71 -18.13
N ASP A 69 20.87 -5.26 -17.99
CA ASP A 69 22.10 -4.54 -18.29
C ASP A 69 22.47 -4.66 -19.78
N GLU A 70 22.31 -3.56 -20.52
CA GLU A 70 22.51 -3.51 -21.97
C GLU A 70 23.92 -3.04 -22.41
N GLY A 71 24.93 -3.21 -21.57
CA GLY A 71 26.36 -3.03 -21.94
C GLY A 71 26.88 -1.59 -22.00
N TYR A 72 26.11 -0.59 -21.63
CA TYR A 72 26.56 0.81 -21.55
C TYR A 72 27.49 1.09 -20.34
N HIS A 73 27.67 0.10 -19.45
CA HIS A 73 28.24 0.24 -18.10
C HIS A 73 29.74 -0.10 -18.00
N ALA A 74 30.50 0.05 -19.11
CA ALA A 74 31.89 -0.43 -19.16
C ALA A 74 32.94 0.47 -18.49
N SER A 75 32.62 1.72 -18.10
CA SER A 75 33.57 2.61 -17.42
C SER A 75 33.49 2.52 -15.90
N ASN A 76 34.65 2.73 -15.22
CA ASN A 76 34.69 2.74 -13.76
C ASN A 76 33.83 3.86 -13.14
N GLU A 77 33.70 5.01 -13.82
CA GLU A 77 32.81 6.10 -13.40
C GLU A 77 31.34 5.68 -13.45
N GLN A 78 30.94 4.93 -14.48
CA GLN A 78 29.59 4.44 -14.61
C GLN A 78 29.24 3.42 -13.51
N LYS A 79 30.17 2.52 -13.16
CA LYS A 79 29.97 1.55 -12.07
C LYS A 79 29.76 2.22 -10.71
N ILE A 80 30.41 3.36 -10.44
CA ILE A 80 30.20 4.15 -9.22
C ILE A 80 28.81 4.77 -9.25
N LEU A 81 28.41 5.33 -10.39
CA LEU A 81 27.06 5.93 -10.54
C LEU A 81 25.96 4.89 -10.41
N ASP A 82 26.17 3.68 -10.92
CA ASP A 82 25.22 2.58 -10.81
C ASP A 82 25.10 2.09 -9.36
N ALA A 83 26.22 1.97 -8.61
CA ALA A 83 26.18 1.63 -7.21
C ALA A 83 25.46 2.70 -6.36
N ASP A 84 25.70 3.99 -6.62
CA ASP A 84 24.98 5.08 -5.96
C ASP A 84 23.48 5.07 -6.31
N ARG A 85 23.15 4.73 -7.55
CA ARG A 85 21.77 4.56 -8.02
C ARG A 85 21.08 3.42 -7.29
N GLU A 86 21.69 2.26 -7.22
CA GLU A 86 21.15 1.06 -6.56
C GLU A 86 20.92 1.32 -5.07
N MET A 87 21.90 1.94 -4.38
CA MET A 87 21.76 2.32 -2.98
C MET A 87 20.60 3.30 -2.76
N THR A 88 20.45 4.30 -3.62
CA THR A 88 19.34 5.26 -3.53
C THR A 88 17.98 4.58 -3.77
N ILE A 89 17.89 3.67 -4.73
CA ILE A 89 16.67 2.89 -5.00
C ILE A 89 16.33 2.02 -3.79
N SER A 90 17.31 1.32 -3.22
CA SER A 90 17.17 0.50 -2.02
C SER A 90 16.62 1.32 -0.86
N ASP A 91 17.25 2.43 -0.52
CA ASP A 91 16.84 3.31 0.59
C ASP A 91 15.38 3.79 0.43
N VAL A 92 15.00 4.19 -0.78
CA VAL A 92 13.63 4.67 -1.05
C VAL A 92 12.61 3.54 -0.95
N LEU A 93 12.91 2.36 -1.51
CA LEU A 93 11.99 1.22 -1.49
C LEU A 93 11.85 0.64 -0.09
N GLU A 94 12.93 0.59 0.69
CA GLU A 94 12.89 0.16 2.09
C GLU A 94 12.05 1.08 2.96
N GLN A 95 12.13 2.39 2.75
CA GLN A 95 11.28 3.37 3.43
C GLN A 95 9.79 3.21 3.07
N ILE A 96 9.50 2.85 1.81
CA ILE A 96 8.11 2.66 1.34
C ILE A 96 7.54 1.33 1.83
N ASN A 97 8.33 0.25 1.79
CA ASN A 97 7.86 -1.12 1.99
C ASN A 97 8.30 -1.76 3.32
N ALA A 98 9.01 -1.03 4.17
CA ALA A 98 9.49 -1.50 5.47
C ALA A 98 10.23 -2.85 5.41
N GLY A 99 11.36 -2.93 4.68
CA GLY A 99 12.23 -4.10 4.66
C GLY A 99 13.20 -4.13 3.48
N GLU A 100 14.14 -5.05 3.54
CA GLU A 100 15.28 -5.16 2.63
C GLU A 100 14.86 -5.32 1.17
N TYR A 101 15.44 -4.52 0.29
CA TYR A 101 15.31 -4.60 -1.16
C TYR A 101 16.39 -5.49 -1.75
N ILE A 102 16.02 -6.36 -2.68
CA ILE A 102 16.92 -7.26 -3.39
C ILE A 102 17.00 -6.81 -4.85
N ALA A 103 18.16 -6.35 -5.29
CA ALA A 103 18.46 -6.07 -6.68
C ALA A 103 19.03 -7.32 -7.38
N LEU A 104 18.47 -7.66 -8.54
CA LEU A 104 18.94 -8.73 -9.42
C LEU A 104 19.21 -8.14 -10.80
N HIS A 105 20.28 -8.62 -11.45
CA HIS A 105 20.74 -8.11 -12.72
C HIS A 105 20.80 -9.20 -13.78
N VAL A 106 20.40 -8.90 -15.00
CA VAL A 106 20.56 -9.78 -16.17
C VAL A 106 21.42 -9.05 -17.21
N ASP A 107 22.69 -9.48 -17.32
CA ASP A 107 23.60 -8.97 -18.33
C ASP A 107 23.31 -9.60 -19.70
N VAL A 108 22.57 -8.89 -20.53
CA VAL A 108 22.16 -9.35 -21.87
C VAL A 108 23.27 -9.23 -22.92
N THR A 109 24.45 -8.71 -22.55
CA THR A 109 25.63 -8.68 -23.41
C THR A 109 26.36 -10.02 -23.47
N GLN A 110 26.05 -10.91 -22.54
CA GLN A 110 26.61 -12.24 -22.45
C GLN A 110 26.05 -13.19 -23.54
N PRO A 111 26.76 -14.33 -23.83
CA PRO A 111 26.19 -15.37 -24.66
C PRO A 111 24.83 -15.85 -24.18
N TRP A 112 23.97 -16.28 -25.12
CA TRP A 112 22.61 -16.71 -24.86
C TRP A 112 22.46 -17.69 -23.68
N GLU A 113 23.33 -18.70 -23.60
CA GLU A 113 23.29 -19.70 -22.56
C GLU A 113 23.52 -19.09 -21.16
N MET A 114 24.33 -18.03 -21.09
CA MET A 114 24.60 -17.30 -19.85
C MET A 114 23.40 -16.44 -19.44
N VAL A 115 22.79 -15.74 -20.40
CA VAL A 115 21.56 -14.95 -20.16
C VAL A 115 20.43 -15.85 -19.65
N GLU A 116 20.26 -17.02 -20.28
CA GLU A 116 19.26 -18.01 -19.87
C GLU A 116 19.53 -18.57 -18.45
N SER A 117 20.80 -18.80 -18.12
CA SER A 117 21.19 -19.23 -16.78
C SER A 117 20.83 -18.19 -15.74
N GLN A 118 21.19 -16.91 -15.94
CA GLN A 118 20.85 -15.80 -15.05
C GLN A 118 19.34 -15.68 -14.85
N ILE A 119 18.55 -15.74 -15.93
CA ILE A 119 17.09 -15.70 -15.85
C ILE A 119 16.55 -16.85 -15.00
N ASN A 120 17.05 -18.08 -15.19
CA ASN A 120 16.59 -19.25 -14.43
C ASN A 120 16.97 -19.16 -12.95
N ASP A 121 18.16 -18.65 -12.62
CA ASP A 121 18.63 -18.45 -11.25
C ASP A 121 17.74 -17.40 -10.54
N HIS A 122 17.37 -16.31 -11.23
CA HIS A 122 16.47 -15.29 -10.69
C HIS A 122 15.04 -15.84 -10.49
N VAL A 123 14.56 -16.66 -11.42
CA VAL A 123 13.28 -17.35 -11.25
C VAL A 123 13.29 -18.28 -10.03
N ALA A 124 14.39 -18.99 -9.79
CA ALA A 124 14.56 -19.84 -8.61
C ALA A 124 14.55 -18.99 -7.32
N THR A 125 15.27 -17.86 -7.30
CA THR A 125 15.29 -16.91 -6.18
C THR A 125 13.90 -16.36 -5.86
N ILE A 126 13.15 -15.94 -6.89
CA ILE A 126 11.77 -15.45 -6.75
C ILE A 126 10.87 -16.52 -6.15
N LYS A 127 10.94 -17.75 -6.66
CA LYS A 127 10.12 -18.87 -6.15
C LYS A 127 10.48 -19.23 -4.70
N ALA A 128 11.76 -19.22 -4.37
CA ALA A 128 12.21 -19.47 -2.99
C ALA A 128 11.68 -18.40 -2.02
N LYS A 129 11.70 -17.12 -2.42
CA LYS A 129 11.19 -16.03 -1.60
C LYS A 129 9.65 -16.09 -1.41
N ILE A 130 8.92 -16.55 -2.41
CA ILE A 130 7.48 -16.81 -2.27
C ILE A 130 7.21 -17.87 -1.21
N GLU A 131 7.96 -18.98 -1.23
CA GLU A 131 7.77 -20.07 -0.25
C GLU A 131 8.19 -19.63 1.17
N GLU A 132 9.28 -18.85 1.30
CA GLU A 132 9.67 -18.24 2.58
C GLU A 132 8.54 -17.42 3.19
N LEU A 133 7.97 -16.47 2.41
CA LEU A 133 6.87 -15.61 2.87
C LEU A 133 5.60 -16.40 3.21
N LYS A 134 5.34 -17.53 2.53
CA LYS A 134 4.22 -18.42 2.88
C LYS A 134 4.43 -19.10 4.24
N ILE A 135 5.67 -19.57 4.50
CA ILE A 135 6.01 -20.19 5.78
C ILE A 135 5.88 -19.18 6.93
N GLU A 136 6.28 -17.93 6.70
CA GLU A 136 6.17 -16.84 7.67
C GLU A 136 4.74 -16.28 7.85
N ASN A 137 3.76 -16.76 7.09
CA ASN A 137 2.42 -16.19 6.96
C ASN A 137 2.40 -14.71 6.54
N ALA A 138 3.46 -14.26 5.87
CA ALA A 138 3.62 -12.91 5.34
C ALA A 138 3.23 -12.80 3.85
N TRP A 139 2.89 -13.92 3.21
CA TRP A 139 2.51 -13.95 1.81
C TRP A 139 1.14 -13.28 1.57
N MET A 140 1.15 -12.22 0.76
CA MET A 140 -0.08 -11.55 0.30
C MET A 140 -0.17 -11.64 -1.22
N GLN A 141 -1.15 -12.38 -1.71
CA GLN A 141 -1.36 -12.54 -3.15
C GLN A 141 -1.99 -11.30 -3.78
N PHE A 142 -1.77 -11.12 -5.09
CA PHE A 142 -2.46 -10.09 -5.87
C PHE A 142 -3.96 -10.40 -5.94
N ASP A 143 -4.77 -9.39 -5.65
CA ASP A 143 -6.23 -9.50 -5.59
C ASP A 143 -6.67 -10.63 -4.64
N PRO A 144 -6.28 -10.54 -3.34
CA PRO A 144 -6.63 -11.56 -2.38
C PRO A 144 -8.15 -11.65 -2.25
N ASP A 145 -8.68 -12.86 -2.10
CA ASP A 145 -10.05 -13.03 -1.62
C ASP A 145 -10.12 -12.57 -0.16
N LEU A 146 -10.45 -11.30 0.02
CA LEU A 146 -10.49 -10.68 1.34
C LEU A 146 -11.58 -11.28 2.23
N GLU A 147 -12.68 -11.79 1.65
CA GLU A 147 -13.72 -12.48 2.43
C GLU A 147 -13.16 -13.77 3.03
N GLU A 148 -12.44 -14.57 2.24
CA GLU A 148 -11.80 -15.80 2.72
C GLU A 148 -10.66 -15.49 3.70
N TYR A 149 -9.83 -14.46 3.41
CA TYR A 149 -8.72 -14.04 4.28
C TYR A 149 -9.20 -13.66 5.68
N PHE A 150 -10.32 -12.93 5.81
CA PHE A 150 -10.86 -12.50 7.10
C PHE A 150 -11.90 -13.45 7.70
N LYS A 151 -12.30 -14.51 7.01
CA LYS A 151 -13.38 -15.44 7.39
C LYS A 151 -13.25 -15.98 8.81
N ASN A 152 -12.06 -16.43 9.18
CA ASN A 152 -11.77 -17.04 10.47
C ASN A 152 -11.02 -16.11 11.44
N ARG A 153 -10.76 -14.87 11.04
CA ARG A 153 -10.09 -13.89 11.89
C ARG A 153 -11.06 -13.21 12.83
N THR A 154 -10.56 -12.89 14.02
CA THR A 154 -11.31 -12.13 15.03
C THR A 154 -11.02 -10.63 14.93
N TYR A 155 -9.83 -10.28 14.50
CA TYR A 155 -9.35 -8.90 14.42
C TYR A 155 -8.73 -8.61 13.06
N ILE A 156 -8.86 -7.35 12.63
CA ILE A 156 -7.95 -6.71 11.67
C ILE A 156 -6.92 -5.92 12.47
N THR A 157 -5.66 -5.92 12.01
CA THR A 157 -4.55 -5.20 12.65
C THR A 157 -3.86 -4.27 11.64
N VAL A 158 -3.17 -3.25 12.14
CA VAL A 158 -2.33 -2.38 11.30
C VAL A 158 -1.25 -3.18 10.58
N ALA A 159 -0.70 -4.20 11.27
CA ALA A 159 0.33 -5.10 10.72
C ALA A 159 -0.15 -5.95 9.54
N ASP A 160 -1.45 -6.20 9.38
CA ASP A 160 -1.99 -6.93 8.22
C ASP A 160 -1.67 -6.23 6.90
N ASN A 161 -1.54 -4.91 6.92
CA ASN A 161 -1.19 -4.08 5.76
C ASN A 161 -2.07 -4.32 4.51
N VAL A 162 -3.29 -4.79 4.70
CA VAL A 162 -4.25 -5.13 3.65
C VAL A 162 -4.87 -3.87 3.07
N THR A 163 -4.98 -3.81 1.74
CA THR A 163 -5.68 -2.73 1.03
C THR A 163 -7.00 -3.24 0.46
N PHE A 164 -8.10 -2.67 0.93
CA PHE A 164 -9.44 -2.93 0.42
C PHE A 164 -9.68 -2.10 -0.85
N PRO A 165 -10.26 -2.67 -1.92
CA PRO A 165 -10.51 -1.94 -3.17
C PRO A 165 -11.45 -0.74 -3.01
N SER A 166 -12.41 -0.82 -2.09
CA SER A 166 -13.33 0.27 -1.79
C SER A 166 -13.80 0.25 -0.33
N ASN A 167 -14.44 1.34 0.11
CA ASN A 167 -15.07 1.39 1.44
C ASN A 167 -16.20 0.37 1.57
N LYS A 168 -16.87 -0.02 0.48
CA LYS A 168 -17.90 -1.06 0.47
C LYS A 168 -17.33 -2.40 0.98
N GLU A 169 -16.16 -2.81 0.51
CA GLU A 169 -15.50 -4.05 0.97
C GLU A 169 -15.16 -3.96 2.46
N VAL A 170 -14.68 -2.79 2.94
CA VAL A 170 -14.45 -2.58 4.38
C VAL A 170 -15.74 -2.78 5.17
N TYR A 171 -16.85 -2.16 4.74
CA TYR A 171 -18.13 -2.32 5.43
C TYR A 171 -18.63 -3.75 5.41
N ASN A 172 -18.50 -4.44 4.28
CA ASN A 172 -19.02 -5.80 4.13
C ASN A 172 -18.18 -6.84 4.85
N ILE A 173 -16.87 -6.70 4.83
CA ILE A 173 -15.93 -7.72 5.35
C ILE A 173 -15.60 -7.47 6.83
N ILE A 174 -15.36 -6.21 7.21
CA ILE A 174 -14.89 -5.86 8.56
C ILE A 174 -16.03 -5.39 9.46
N LEU A 175 -16.99 -4.64 8.91
CA LEU A 175 -18.06 -4.00 9.70
C LEU A 175 -19.41 -4.73 9.61
N GLY A 176 -19.44 -5.95 9.06
CA GLY A 176 -20.61 -6.84 9.09
C GLY A 176 -21.80 -6.39 8.25
N GLN A 177 -21.62 -5.46 7.31
CA GLN A 177 -22.68 -4.98 6.43
C GLN A 177 -22.86 -5.85 5.17
N ASN A 178 -23.86 -5.53 4.37
CA ASN A 178 -24.13 -6.20 3.10
C ASN A 178 -24.55 -5.18 2.02
N TYR A 179 -23.65 -4.24 1.71
CA TYR A 179 -23.93 -3.25 0.67
C TYR A 179 -23.65 -3.83 -0.72
N SER A 180 -24.57 -3.63 -1.64
CA SER A 180 -24.43 -3.99 -3.06
C SER A 180 -23.84 -2.88 -3.93
N TYR A 181 -23.79 -1.65 -3.43
CA TYR A 181 -23.34 -0.44 -4.15
C TYR A 181 -22.17 0.25 -3.42
N HIS A 182 -21.42 1.06 -4.16
CA HIS A 182 -20.36 1.88 -3.57
C HIS A 182 -20.95 3.00 -2.71
N LEU A 183 -20.40 3.17 -1.53
CA LEU A 183 -20.81 4.24 -0.62
C LEU A 183 -20.08 5.54 -1.01
N MET A 184 -20.84 6.61 -1.22
CA MET A 184 -20.27 7.91 -1.59
C MET A 184 -19.65 8.65 -0.40
N HIS A 185 -20.09 8.38 0.82
CA HIS A 185 -19.60 9.00 2.05
C HIS A 185 -19.35 7.94 3.12
N GLY A 186 -18.11 7.88 3.61
CA GLY A 186 -17.76 6.99 4.72
C GLY A 186 -18.05 7.66 6.05
N GLY A 187 -19.09 7.26 6.76
CA GLY A 187 -19.29 7.78 8.10
C GLY A 187 -20.69 7.82 8.66
N GLU A 188 -21.60 7.02 8.16
CA GLU A 188 -22.86 6.85 8.90
C GLU A 188 -22.59 6.07 10.19
N PRO A 189 -23.11 6.54 11.34
CA PRO A 189 -22.97 5.84 12.60
C PRO A 189 -23.81 4.56 12.61
N PHE A 190 -23.18 3.41 12.69
CA PHE A 190 -23.85 2.12 12.90
C PHE A 190 -24.09 1.90 14.41
N LYS A 191 -24.80 2.82 15.04
CA LYS A 191 -25.03 2.83 16.49
C LYS A 191 -25.52 1.48 17.02
N LYS A 192 -26.46 0.86 16.31
CA LYS A 192 -27.03 -0.41 16.73
C LYS A 192 -26.03 -1.55 16.67
N LEU A 193 -25.27 -1.65 15.58
CA LEU A 193 -24.27 -2.71 15.39
C LEU A 193 -23.11 -2.59 16.37
N TYR A 194 -22.61 -1.37 16.61
CA TYR A 194 -21.53 -1.17 17.57
C TYR A 194 -21.95 -1.52 18.99
N THR A 195 -23.16 -1.18 19.41
CA THR A 195 -23.66 -1.54 20.74
C THR A 195 -23.89 -3.05 20.90
N GLU A 196 -24.37 -3.73 19.89
CA GLU A 196 -24.55 -5.19 19.88
C GLU A 196 -23.21 -5.95 20.01
N TYR A 197 -22.10 -5.37 19.53
CA TYR A 197 -20.76 -5.96 19.63
C TYR A 197 -19.92 -5.42 20.79
N GLY A 198 -20.51 -4.63 21.68
CA GLY A 198 -19.85 -4.09 22.86
C GLY A 198 -19.00 -2.85 22.62
N TYR A 199 -19.16 -2.19 21.48
CA TYR A 199 -18.55 -0.87 21.23
C TYR A 199 -19.42 0.24 21.81
N GLU A 200 -18.74 1.27 22.34
CA GLU A 200 -19.44 2.43 22.90
C GLU A 200 -20.17 3.22 21.81
N GLU A 201 -21.29 3.83 22.22
CA GLU A 201 -22.00 4.78 21.38
C GLU A 201 -21.06 5.93 20.97
N GLY A 202 -21.12 6.33 19.70
CA GLY A 202 -20.22 7.35 19.17
C GLY A 202 -18.92 6.82 18.57
N THR A 203 -18.77 5.52 18.40
CA THR A 203 -17.73 4.91 17.58
C THR A 203 -18.15 4.94 16.12
N PHE A 204 -17.29 5.48 15.23
CA PHE A 204 -17.59 5.64 13.82
C PHE A 204 -16.47 5.11 12.92
N PRO A 205 -16.77 4.47 11.79
CA PRO A 205 -15.78 4.29 10.74
C PRO A 205 -15.44 5.64 10.12
N TRP A 206 -14.16 5.81 9.77
CA TRP A 206 -13.67 7.03 9.15
C TRP A 206 -12.71 6.68 8.01
N PHE A 207 -12.94 7.29 6.84
CA PHE A 207 -12.22 7.02 5.60
C PHE A 207 -11.47 8.26 5.09
N PRO A 208 -10.56 8.83 5.90
CA PRO A 208 -9.83 10.02 5.52
C PRO A 208 -8.79 9.73 4.44
N LYS A 209 -8.43 10.76 3.68
CA LYS A 209 -7.19 10.79 2.94
C LYS A 209 -6.13 11.39 3.87
N LEU A 210 -5.29 10.56 4.44
CA LEU A 210 -4.19 10.98 5.29
C LEU A 210 -2.98 11.35 4.42
N THR A 211 -2.34 12.47 4.74
CA THR A 211 -1.12 12.91 4.09
C THR A 211 -0.07 13.21 5.15
N LEU A 212 1.20 13.11 4.80
CA LEU A 212 2.28 13.49 5.71
C LEU A 212 2.64 14.99 5.58
N ASN A 213 2.37 15.60 4.41
CA ASN A 213 2.92 16.93 4.11
C ASN A 213 2.02 17.85 3.27
N LYS A 214 0.81 17.46 2.88
CA LYS A 214 -0.04 18.32 2.03
C LYS A 214 -1.52 18.17 2.33
N PRO A 215 -2.28 19.28 2.24
CA PRO A 215 -3.72 19.27 2.45
C PRO A 215 -4.45 18.44 1.37
N THR A 216 -5.54 17.84 1.77
CA THR A 216 -6.49 17.25 0.84
C THR A 216 -7.32 18.34 0.14
N ASN A 217 -7.88 18.08 -1.03
CA ASN A 217 -8.71 19.04 -1.74
C ASN A 217 -9.89 19.52 -0.87
N LYS A 218 -10.27 20.79 -1.02
CA LYS A 218 -11.43 21.44 -0.39
C LYS A 218 -11.28 21.80 1.10
N GLY A 219 -10.09 22.21 1.53
CA GLY A 219 -9.93 22.84 2.83
C GLY A 219 -10.00 21.92 4.04
N TYR A 220 -10.01 20.59 3.86
CA TYR A 220 -9.83 19.63 4.95
C TYR A 220 -8.41 19.10 4.96
N TYR A 221 -7.80 19.12 6.11
CA TYR A 221 -6.44 18.68 6.36
C TYR A 221 -6.48 17.53 7.35
N ASN A 222 -6.06 16.35 6.91
CA ASN A 222 -5.93 15.17 7.74
C ASN A 222 -4.48 14.69 7.63
N LEU A 223 -3.70 14.87 8.68
CA LEU A 223 -2.29 14.54 8.74
C LEU A 223 -2.09 13.37 9.69
N LEU A 224 -1.32 12.38 9.26
CA LEU A 224 -0.87 11.30 10.12
C LEU A 224 0.53 11.61 10.62
N SER A 225 0.79 11.43 11.92
CA SER A 225 2.14 11.52 12.48
C SER A 225 3.06 10.46 11.89
N LYS A 226 4.37 10.68 11.95
CA LYS A 226 5.36 9.75 11.35
C LYS A 226 5.33 8.36 11.98
N ASP A 227 5.07 8.27 13.28
CA ASP A 227 4.92 7.03 14.05
C ASP A 227 3.54 6.38 13.85
N GLY A 228 2.59 7.10 13.23
CA GLY A 228 1.23 6.64 13.01
C GLY A 228 0.32 6.73 14.23
N ASP A 229 0.75 7.30 15.33
CA ASP A 229 0.03 7.30 16.61
C ASP A 229 -0.94 8.46 16.77
N GLU A 230 -0.82 9.51 15.94
CA GLU A 230 -1.69 10.68 15.99
C GLU A 230 -2.23 11.05 14.60
N ILE A 231 -3.48 11.51 14.58
CA ILE A 231 -4.08 12.15 13.39
C ILE A 231 -4.48 13.55 13.78
N TYR A 232 -4.04 14.53 12.97
CA TYR A 232 -4.38 15.93 13.11
C TYR A 232 -5.41 16.31 12.04
N GLU A 233 -6.56 16.88 12.47
CA GLU A 233 -7.58 17.36 11.53
C GLU A 233 -7.89 18.82 11.77
N TYR A 234 -7.87 19.61 10.69
CA TYR A 234 -8.39 20.96 10.69
C TYR A 234 -9.02 21.32 9.34
N ILE A 235 -9.81 22.39 9.32
CA ILE A 235 -10.44 22.91 8.12
C ILE A 235 -9.79 24.25 7.80
N ASP A 236 -9.67 24.58 6.52
CA ASP A 236 -9.18 25.88 6.05
C ASP A 236 -10.26 26.99 6.25
N ASP A 237 -10.81 27.01 7.46
CA ASP A 237 -11.81 27.95 7.96
C ASP A 237 -11.61 28.08 9.47
N PRO A 238 -10.87 29.12 9.92
CA PRO A 238 -10.60 29.33 11.34
C PRO A 238 -11.84 29.46 12.21
N ALA A 239 -12.94 30.06 11.68
CA ALA A 239 -14.17 30.24 12.43
C ALA A 239 -14.83 28.87 12.71
N GLN A 240 -14.90 28.00 11.72
CA GLN A 240 -15.41 26.64 11.90
C GLN A 240 -14.54 25.81 12.85
N ASN A 241 -13.21 25.94 12.79
CA ASN A 241 -12.32 25.23 13.72
C ASN A 241 -12.58 25.67 15.16
N MET A 242 -12.70 26.96 15.40
CA MET A 242 -12.98 27.50 16.74
C MET A 242 -14.38 27.14 17.23
N GLN A 243 -15.38 27.08 16.36
CA GLN A 243 -16.70 26.58 16.70
C GLN A 243 -16.67 25.11 17.11
N ARG A 244 -16.00 24.24 16.32
CA ARG A 244 -15.83 22.80 16.65
C ARG A 244 -15.14 22.60 17.98
N LYS A 245 -14.12 23.44 18.29
CA LYS A 245 -13.41 23.45 19.58
C LYS A 245 -14.34 23.85 20.72
N ALA A 246 -15.09 24.94 20.59
CA ALA A 246 -16.03 25.41 21.60
C ALA A 246 -17.13 24.38 21.92
N GLU A 247 -17.60 23.66 20.89
CA GLU A 247 -18.58 22.57 21.05
C GLU A 247 -17.97 21.29 21.62
N GLY A 248 -16.65 21.15 21.68
CA GLY A 248 -15.96 19.90 22.04
C GLY A 248 -16.33 18.73 21.12
N ARG A 249 -16.66 19.02 19.86
CA ARG A 249 -17.45 18.18 18.95
C ARG A 249 -16.95 16.75 18.79
N TYR A 250 -15.63 16.55 18.79
CA TYR A 250 -14.99 15.27 18.53
C TYR A 250 -14.24 14.70 19.73
N ILE A 251 -14.18 15.42 20.84
CA ILE A 251 -13.52 14.95 22.05
C ILE A 251 -14.21 13.69 22.56
N GLY A 252 -13.42 12.67 22.88
CA GLY A 252 -13.90 11.36 23.35
C GLY A 252 -14.58 10.52 22.27
N LYS A 253 -14.75 11.03 21.02
CA LYS A 253 -15.34 10.23 19.93
C LYS A 253 -14.32 9.28 19.36
N LYS A 254 -14.69 8.02 19.25
CA LYS A 254 -13.85 6.95 18.72
C LYS A 254 -13.97 6.82 17.20
N ARG A 255 -12.87 6.50 16.54
CA ARG A 255 -12.77 6.36 15.08
C ARG A 255 -12.06 5.06 14.71
N VAL A 256 -12.75 4.22 13.95
CA VAL A 256 -12.12 3.09 13.25
C VAL A 256 -11.65 3.61 11.90
N VAL A 257 -10.33 3.77 11.74
CA VAL A 257 -9.78 4.55 10.65
C VAL A 257 -9.26 3.66 9.53
N PHE A 258 -9.81 3.86 8.34
CA PHE A 258 -9.34 3.26 7.09
C PHE A 258 -8.91 4.38 6.14
N SER A 259 -7.61 4.64 6.08
CA SER A 259 -7.09 5.70 5.22
C SER A 259 -7.19 5.33 3.75
N GLN A 260 -7.66 6.29 2.94
CA GLN A 260 -7.49 6.17 1.50
C GLN A 260 -5.99 6.22 1.17
N VAL A 261 -5.50 5.16 0.56
CA VAL A 261 -4.11 5.02 0.15
C VAL A 261 -4.04 4.84 -1.36
N LYS A 262 -3.00 5.40 -1.95
CA LYS A 262 -2.58 5.03 -3.29
C LYS A 262 -1.32 4.19 -3.11
N ASP A 263 -1.37 2.95 -3.54
CA ASP A 263 -0.19 2.12 -3.52
C ASP A 263 0.92 2.83 -4.33
N PRO A 264 2.07 3.15 -3.72
CA PRO A 264 3.10 3.96 -4.37
C PRO A 264 3.74 3.25 -5.55
N ILE A 265 3.63 1.94 -5.61
CA ILE A 265 4.24 1.09 -6.62
C ILE A 265 3.25 0.81 -7.76
N THR A 266 2.09 0.24 -7.44
CA THR A 266 1.09 -0.14 -8.44
C THR A 266 0.20 1.03 -8.89
N GLY A 267 0.10 2.08 -8.08
CA GLY A 267 -0.81 3.19 -8.28
C GLY A 267 -2.28 2.88 -8.02
N ILE A 268 -2.59 1.68 -7.51
CA ILE A 268 -3.96 1.27 -7.18
C ILE A 268 -4.43 2.07 -5.97
N LEU A 269 -5.64 2.63 -6.07
CA LEU A 269 -6.32 3.29 -4.96
C LEU A 269 -7.09 2.25 -4.14
N GLY A 270 -7.05 2.41 -2.82
CA GLY A 270 -7.80 1.56 -1.91
C GLY A 270 -7.86 2.15 -0.50
N TYR A 271 -8.30 1.35 0.45
CA TYR A 271 -8.42 1.73 1.86
C TYR A 271 -7.63 0.77 2.73
N ARG A 272 -6.83 1.30 3.65
CA ARG A 272 -6.00 0.52 4.56
C ARG A 272 -6.34 0.87 6.00
N PHE A 273 -6.47 -0.13 6.85
CA PHE A 273 -6.64 0.08 8.28
C PHE A 273 -5.38 0.69 8.89
N VAL A 274 -5.54 1.83 9.58
CA VAL A 274 -4.43 2.55 10.22
C VAL A 274 -4.54 2.60 11.74
N GLY A 275 -5.63 2.10 12.28
CA GLY A 275 -5.79 1.97 13.74
C GLY A 275 -7.16 2.39 14.24
N PHE A 276 -7.31 2.29 15.55
CA PHE A 276 -8.46 2.72 16.31
C PHE A 276 -8.07 3.95 17.13
N PHE A 277 -8.74 5.08 16.91
CA PHE A 277 -8.38 6.40 17.43
C PHE A 277 -9.50 6.98 18.30
N ILE A 278 -9.12 7.92 19.18
CA ILE A 278 -10.05 8.73 19.97
C ILE A 278 -9.70 10.22 19.83
N GLY A 279 -10.71 11.07 19.73
CA GLY A 279 -10.50 12.52 19.78
C GLY A 279 -9.99 12.95 21.16
N ASP A 280 -8.80 13.51 21.21
CA ASP A 280 -8.07 13.80 22.46
C ASP A 280 -8.23 15.27 22.89
N HIS A 281 -7.73 16.19 22.07
CA HIS A 281 -7.77 17.62 22.40
C HIS A 281 -7.80 18.51 21.16
N TYR A 282 -8.14 19.78 21.37
CA TYR A 282 -7.97 20.84 20.38
C TYR A 282 -6.79 21.74 20.78
N ASP A 283 -5.97 22.11 19.82
CA ASP A 283 -4.96 23.15 20.00
C ASP A 283 -5.57 24.56 20.09
N GLU A 284 -4.72 25.57 20.20
CA GLU A 284 -5.16 26.99 20.26
C GLU A 284 -5.91 27.45 19.00
N ASN A 285 -5.57 26.90 17.83
CA ASN A 285 -6.14 27.24 16.52
C ASN A 285 -7.36 26.41 16.13
N GLY A 286 -7.80 25.48 16.99
CA GLY A 286 -8.94 24.61 16.76
C GLY A 286 -8.66 23.39 15.89
N MET A 287 -7.38 23.01 15.72
CA MET A 287 -6.99 21.73 15.16
C MET A 287 -7.24 20.65 16.21
N ILE A 288 -7.96 19.57 15.82
CA ILE A 288 -8.16 18.42 16.70
C ILE A 288 -7.07 17.38 16.49
N THR A 289 -6.58 16.83 17.59
CA THR A 289 -5.68 15.68 17.63
C THR A 289 -6.48 14.44 18.04
N TYR A 290 -6.40 13.39 17.21
CA TYR A 290 -6.85 12.06 17.57
C TYR A 290 -5.64 11.21 17.94
N LYS A 291 -5.71 10.47 19.06
CA LYS A 291 -4.68 9.52 19.49
C LYS A 291 -5.08 8.10 19.16
N ARG A 292 -4.14 7.30 18.69
CA ARG A 292 -4.35 5.86 18.50
C ARG A 292 -4.46 5.18 19.86
N ILE A 293 -5.56 4.46 20.08
CA ILE A 293 -5.82 3.72 21.32
C ILE A 293 -5.67 2.21 21.13
N ASP A 294 -5.70 1.74 19.88
CA ASP A 294 -5.44 0.33 19.56
C ASP A 294 -4.95 0.21 18.10
N ASP A 295 -4.05 -0.72 17.84
CA ASP A 295 -3.56 -1.09 16.52
C ASP A 295 -4.39 -2.20 15.86
N LYS A 296 -5.46 -2.66 16.52
CA LYS A 296 -6.40 -3.68 16.05
C LYS A 296 -7.86 -3.26 16.25
N PHE A 297 -8.73 -3.87 15.46
CA PHE A 297 -10.17 -3.70 15.56
C PHE A 297 -10.87 -5.05 15.42
N LYS A 298 -11.84 -5.33 16.28
CA LYS A 298 -12.61 -6.58 16.23
C LYS A 298 -13.53 -6.60 15.02
N ILE A 299 -13.40 -7.63 14.18
CA ILE A 299 -14.22 -7.81 12.99
C ILE A 299 -15.66 -8.11 13.42
N ILE A 300 -16.60 -7.32 12.92
CA ILE A 300 -18.02 -7.48 13.14
C ILE A 300 -18.54 -8.54 12.16
N LYS A 301 -18.97 -9.69 12.67
CA LYS A 301 -19.55 -10.73 11.82
C LYS A 301 -20.95 -10.33 11.38
N LYS A 302 -21.31 -10.67 10.12
CA LYS A 302 -22.67 -10.45 9.59
C LYS A 302 -23.69 -11.09 10.55
N ILE A 303 -24.69 -10.31 10.94
CA ILE A 303 -25.85 -10.86 11.63
C ILE A 303 -26.66 -11.62 10.57
N LYS A 304 -26.86 -12.91 10.82
CA LYS A 304 -27.65 -13.78 9.92
C LYS A 304 -29.12 -13.41 10.00
#